data_a888cc9d9306d9049b502396b70e6786
#
_entry.id   a888cc9d9306d9049b502396b70e6786
#
_cell.length_a   1.000
_cell.length_b   1.000
_cell.length_c   1.000
_cell.angle_alpha   90.00
_cell.angle_beta   90.00
_cell.angle_gamma   90.00
#
_symmetry.space_group_name_H-M   'P 1'
#
loop_
_entity.id
_entity.type
_entity.pdbx_description
1 polymer ?
#
loop_
_entity_poly.entity_id
_entity_poly.type
_entity_poly.pdbx_seq_one_letter_code
_entity_poly.pdbx_strand_id
1 'polypeptide(L)'
;MTASTAAVFDPRLDLELKREVPVPPALLWRAWTEPELLMKWFTPAPWRTTACEIDLKPGGLFRTVMEGPNGEKNDNVGCYLAVEPETLLVFTSALGPGYRPTGNSFLTASVSFEPTAAGTLYTAVALHKDEASKTQHEEMGFHHGWGAALDQMVALAKTM
;
A
#
# COMPACT_ATOMS: atom_id res chain seq x y z
N MET A 1 1.05 -25.13 -11.39
CA MET A 1 1.45 -24.14 -10.39
C MET A 1 1.70 -22.80 -11.08
N THR A 2 1.04 -21.76 -10.61
CA THR A 2 1.21 -20.43 -11.15
C THR A 2 2.37 -19.73 -10.45
N ALA A 3 3.24 -19.07 -11.20
CA ALA A 3 4.30 -18.26 -10.60
C ALA A 3 3.67 -17.06 -9.88
N SER A 4 4.18 -16.74 -8.70
CA SER A 4 3.75 -15.56 -7.97
C SER A 4 4.29 -14.30 -8.66
N THR A 5 3.46 -13.24 -8.71
CA THR A 5 3.88 -11.92 -9.17
C THR A 5 4.31 -11.02 -8.01
N ALA A 6 4.36 -11.57 -6.79
CA ALA A 6 4.84 -10.84 -5.63
C ALA A 6 6.31 -10.45 -5.82
N ALA A 7 6.66 -9.25 -5.33
CA ALA A 7 8.02 -8.75 -5.42
C ALA A 7 8.98 -9.61 -4.59
N VAL A 8 10.17 -9.83 -5.13
CA VAL A 8 11.26 -10.47 -4.41
C VAL A 8 11.99 -9.39 -3.60
N PHE A 9 12.00 -9.53 -2.28
CA PHE A 9 12.62 -8.57 -1.37
C PHE A 9 14.14 -8.55 -1.51
N ASP A 10 14.72 -7.36 -1.76
CA ASP A 10 16.15 -7.13 -1.76
C ASP A 10 16.47 -6.11 -0.65
N PRO A 11 17.14 -6.51 0.44
CA PRO A 11 17.34 -5.62 1.59
C PRO A 11 18.19 -4.39 1.28
N ARG A 12 18.91 -4.36 0.16
CA ARG A 12 19.68 -3.18 -0.24
C ARG A 12 18.80 -2.12 -0.91
N LEU A 13 17.72 -2.53 -1.53
CA LEU A 13 16.86 -1.65 -2.35
C LEU A 13 15.47 -1.45 -1.76
N ASP A 14 15.02 -2.37 -0.92
CA ASP A 14 13.61 -2.44 -0.53
C ASP A 14 13.43 -2.32 0.97
N LEU A 15 12.22 -1.89 1.37
CA LEU A 15 11.78 -1.85 2.76
C LEU A 15 10.61 -2.81 2.92
N GLU A 16 10.58 -3.53 4.03
CA GLU A 16 9.55 -4.54 4.28
C GLU A 16 8.88 -4.32 5.63
N LEU A 17 7.56 -4.37 5.64
CA LEU A 17 6.76 -4.50 6.85
C LEU A 17 6.05 -5.85 6.79
N LYS A 18 6.38 -6.74 7.72
CA LYS A 18 5.80 -8.08 7.78
C LYS A 18 5.25 -8.33 9.18
N ARG A 19 3.95 -8.62 9.27
CA ARG A 19 3.29 -8.78 10.56
C ARG A 19 2.09 -9.71 10.44
N GLU A 20 1.92 -10.61 11.41
CA GLU A 20 0.69 -11.39 11.55
C GLU A 20 -0.34 -10.53 12.27
N VAL A 21 -1.56 -10.45 11.73
CA VAL A 21 -2.64 -9.64 12.30
C VAL A 21 -3.89 -10.50 12.51
N PRO A 22 -4.69 -10.23 13.55
CA PRO A 22 -5.85 -11.06 13.92
C PRO A 22 -7.11 -10.69 13.11
N VAL A 23 -6.98 -10.59 11.80
CA VAL A 23 -8.05 -10.22 10.87
C VAL A 23 -7.91 -11.07 9.61
N PRO A 24 -9.01 -11.65 9.09
CA PRO A 24 -8.93 -12.49 7.89
C PRO A 24 -8.58 -11.67 6.62
N PRO A 25 -7.93 -12.31 5.62
CA PRO A 25 -7.54 -11.62 4.38
C PRO A 25 -8.67 -10.89 3.68
N ALA A 26 -9.89 -11.43 3.71
CA ALA A 26 -11.03 -10.80 3.05
C ALA A 26 -11.31 -9.38 3.54
N LEU A 27 -11.19 -9.14 4.85
CA LEU A 27 -11.44 -7.82 5.42
C LEU A 27 -10.30 -6.84 5.12
N LEU A 28 -9.05 -7.31 5.15
CA LEU A 28 -7.91 -6.48 4.78
C LEU A 28 -7.96 -6.12 3.29
N TRP A 29 -8.35 -7.06 2.45
CA TRP A 29 -8.55 -6.81 1.03
C TRP A 29 -9.58 -5.72 0.79
N ARG A 30 -10.72 -5.80 1.48
CA ARG A 30 -11.75 -4.77 1.38
C ARG A 30 -11.23 -3.40 1.83
N ALA A 31 -10.48 -3.37 2.93
CA ALA A 31 -9.89 -2.13 3.44
C ALA A 31 -8.96 -1.47 2.41
N TRP A 32 -8.22 -2.27 1.64
CA TRP A 32 -7.32 -1.79 0.60
C TRP A 32 -8.01 -1.38 -0.70
N THR A 33 -9.17 -1.97 -1.01
CA THR A 33 -9.75 -1.88 -2.36
C THR A 33 -11.07 -1.11 -2.45
N GLU A 34 -11.71 -0.82 -1.32
CA GLU A 34 -12.91 0.01 -1.28
C GLU A 34 -12.50 1.43 -0.87
N PRO A 35 -12.70 2.45 -1.75
CA PRO A 35 -12.22 3.82 -1.46
C PRO A 35 -12.67 4.38 -0.12
N GLU A 36 -13.92 4.14 0.26
CA GLU A 36 -14.49 4.64 1.51
C GLU A 36 -13.79 4.03 2.73
N LEU A 37 -13.38 2.77 2.64
CA LEU A 37 -12.65 2.10 3.71
C LEU A 37 -11.18 2.52 3.71
N LEU A 38 -10.55 2.60 2.54
CA LEU A 38 -9.14 2.98 2.44
C LEU A 38 -8.90 4.36 3.06
N MET A 39 -9.79 5.29 2.83
CA MET A 39 -9.65 6.65 3.36
C MET A 39 -9.60 6.73 4.88
N LYS A 40 -10.07 5.69 5.58
CA LYS A 40 -10.13 5.68 7.05
C LYS A 40 -8.83 5.26 7.72
N TRP A 41 -7.89 4.64 6.99
CA TRP A 41 -6.67 4.10 7.61
C TRP A 41 -5.38 4.39 6.85
N PHE A 42 -5.45 4.73 5.57
CA PHE A 42 -4.29 4.72 4.66
C PHE A 42 -3.18 5.69 5.06
N THR A 43 -3.51 6.77 5.72
CA THR A 43 -2.55 7.79 6.14
C THR A 43 -2.43 7.81 7.65
N PRO A 44 -1.20 7.75 8.22
CA PRO A 44 -1.03 7.81 9.67
C PRO A 44 -1.53 9.14 10.25
N ALA A 45 -2.34 9.06 11.32
CA ALA A 45 -2.80 10.25 12.02
C ALA A 45 -1.60 11.05 12.56
N PRO A 46 -1.63 12.39 12.59
CA PRO A 46 -2.76 13.29 12.35
C PRO A 46 -3.04 13.61 10.87
N TRP A 47 -2.25 13.09 9.95
CA TRP A 47 -2.56 13.18 8.53
C TRP A 47 -3.79 12.33 8.21
N ARG A 48 -4.48 12.68 7.14
CA ARG A 48 -5.69 11.95 6.71
C ARG A 48 -5.77 11.85 5.19
N THR A 49 -6.45 10.83 4.72
CA THR A 49 -6.75 10.67 3.30
C THR A 49 -8.12 11.27 3.04
N THR A 50 -8.17 12.30 2.20
CA THR A 50 -9.40 13.08 1.96
C THR A 50 -10.11 12.73 0.66
N ALA A 51 -9.42 12.03 -0.25
CA ALA A 51 -10.03 11.52 -1.48
C ALA A 51 -9.32 10.25 -1.92
N CYS A 52 -10.07 9.36 -2.57
CA CYS A 52 -9.54 8.12 -3.12
C CYS A 52 -10.37 7.71 -4.33
N GLU A 53 -9.68 7.40 -5.43
CA GLU A 53 -10.30 6.86 -6.65
C GLU A 53 -9.56 5.58 -7.02
N ILE A 54 -10.32 4.51 -7.21
CA ILE A 54 -9.78 3.18 -7.51
C ILE A 54 -10.48 2.58 -8.71
N ASP A 55 -9.69 2.19 -9.72
CA ASP A 55 -10.13 1.32 -10.80
C ASP A 55 -9.35 0.01 -10.65
N LEU A 56 -9.97 -0.97 -10.02
CA LEU A 56 -9.30 -2.17 -9.50
C LEU A 56 -9.04 -3.20 -10.58
N LYS A 57 -8.01 -2.95 -11.37
CA LYS A 57 -7.52 -3.86 -12.41
C LYS A 57 -6.09 -3.47 -12.77
N PRO A 58 -5.28 -4.38 -13.35
CA PRO A 58 -3.98 -4.00 -13.89
C PRO A 58 -4.10 -2.83 -14.87
N GLY A 59 -3.27 -1.81 -14.71
CA GLY A 59 -3.35 -0.58 -15.48
C GLY A 59 -4.42 0.41 -15.02
N GLY A 60 -5.24 0.06 -14.04
CA GLY A 60 -6.31 0.93 -13.52
C GLY A 60 -5.78 2.00 -12.58
N LEU A 61 -6.53 3.09 -12.46
CA LEU A 61 -6.17 4.22 -11.60
C LEU A 61 -6.13 3.84 -10.12
N PHE A 62 -5.08 4.28 -9.43
CA PHE A 62 -5.03 4.32 -7.97
C PHE A 62 -4.62 5.73 -7.55
N ARG A 63 -5.59 6.52 -7.13
CA ARG A 63 -5.36 7.91 -6.73
C ARG A 63 -5.75 8.11 -5.28
N THR A 64 -4.88 8.76 -4.50
CA THR A 64 -5.17 9.16 -3.13
C THR A 64 -4.76 10.61 -2.94
N VAL A 65 -5.53 11.34 -2.14
CA VAL A 65 -5.18 12.70 -1.70
C VAL A 65 -5.01 12.67 -0.20
N MET A 66 -3.84 13.09 0.26
CA MET A 66 -3.51 13.16 1.68
C MET A 66 -3.42 14.61 2.12
N GLU A 67 -3.93 14.91 3.31
CA GLU A 67 -3.84 16.25 3.89
C GLU A 67 -3.27 16.17 5.30
N GLY A 68 -2.33 17.07 5.58
CA GLY A 68 -1.71 17.18 6.89
C GLY A 68 -2.42 18.18 7.79
N PRO A 69 -2.05 18.23 9.08
CA PRO A 69 -2.71 19.06 10.09
C PRO A 69 -2.52 20.57 9.87
N ASN A 70 -1.54 20.96 9.04
CA ASN A 70 -1.23 22.35 8.78
C ASN A 70 -1.59 22.79 7.36
N GLY A 71 -2.51 22.08 6.70
CA GLY A 71 -2.95 22.39 5.34
C GLY A 71 -2.09 21.79 4.24
N GLU A 72 -1.12 20.94 4.57
CA GLU A 72 -0.34 20.22 3.58
C GLU A 72 -1.26 19.34 2.74
N LYS A 73 -0.95 19.23 1.44
CA LYS A 73 -1.77 18.43 0.54
C LYS A 73 -0.90 17.70 -0.49
N ASN A 74 -1.06 16.39 -0.57
CA ASN A 74 -0.38 15.55 -1.55
C ASN A 74 -1.43 14.79 -2.38
N ASP A 75 -1.43 15.03 -3.68
CA ASP A 75 -2.28 14.31 -4.63
C ASP A 75 -1.40 13.27 -5.33
N ASN A 76 -1.67 12.01 -5.05
CA ASN A 76 -0.85 10.90 -5.54
C ASN A 76 -1.62 10.11 -6.59
N VAL A 77 -1.09 10.07 -7.80
CA VAL A 77 -1.65 9.31 -8.92
C VAL A 77 -0.72 8.14 -9.23
N GLY A 78 -1.30 6.97 -9.31
CA GLY A 78 -0.56 5.77 -9.69
C GLY A 78 -1.45 4.79 -10.42
N CYS A 79 -0.93 3.59 -10.67
CA CYS A 79 -1.72 2.54 -11.26
C CYS A 79 -1.43 1.18 -10.62
N TYR A 80 -2.40 0.29 -10.72
CA TYR A 80 -2.23 -1.09 -10.29
C TYR A 80 -1.44 -1.87 -11.34
N LEU A 81 -0.58 -2.77 -10.87
CA LEU A 81 0.21 -3.68 -11.71
C LEU A 81 -0.28 -5.12 -11.60
N ALA A 82 -0.67 -5.54 -10.40
CA ALA A 82 -1.23 -6.86 -10.16
C ALA A 82 -2.40 -6.75 -9.18
N VAL A 83 -3.48 -7.45 -9.47
CA VAL A 83 -4.68 -7.50 -8.63
C VAL A 83 -5.12 -8.95 -8.54
N GLU A 84 -4.78 -9.61 -7.43
CA GLU A 84 -5.14 -11.01 -7.16
C GLU A 84 -5.99 -11.00 -5.89
N PRO A 85 -7.32 -11.14 -5.99
CA PRO A 85 -8.23 -10.95 -4.85
C PRO A 85 -7.82 -11.72 -3.60
N GLU A 86 -7.76 -10.98 -2.47
CA GLU A 86 -7.44 -11.49 -1.14
C GLU A 86 -6.04 -12.10 -1.02
N THR A 87 -5.19 -11.94 -2.04
CA THR A 87 -3.86 -12.55 -2.08
C THR A 87 -2.75 -11.54 -2.31
N LEU A 88 -2.86 -10.71 -3.36
CA LEU A 88 -1.78 -9.81 -3.76
C LEU A 88 -2.30 -8.54 -4.42
N LEU A 89 -1.72 -7.41 -4.02
CA LEU A 89 -1.97 -6.12 -4.64
C LEU A 89 -0.64 -5.43 -4.90
N VAL A 90 -0.35 -5.10 -6.16
CA VAL A 90 0.88 -4.38 -6.53
C VAL A 90 0.49 -3.09 -7.23
N PHE A 91 1.09 -1.98 -6.83
CA PHE A 91 0.82 -0.68 -7.43
C PHE A 91 2.09 0.16 -7.50
N THR A 92 2.07 1.20 -8.34
CA THR A 92 3.23 2.05 -8.53
C THR A 92 2.82 3.50 -8.80
N SER A 93 3.64 4.44 -8.33
CA SER A 93 3.53 5.85 -8.69
C SER A 93 4.26 6.17 -10.00
N ALA A 94 5.09 5.25 -10.51
CA ALA A 94 5.87 5.46 -11.73
C ALA A 94 5.02 5.43 -13.00
N LEU A 95 3.83 4.85 -12.93
CA LEU A 95 2.86 4.78 -14.02
C LEU A 95 1.50 5.28 -13.54
N GLY A 96 0.79 5.98 -14.40
CA GLY A 96 -0.60 6.35 -14.20
C GLY A 96 -1.54 5.41 -14.96
N PRO A 97 -2.86 5.75 -15.03
CA PRO A 97 -3.83 4.91 -15.71
C PRO A 97 -3.39 4.56 -17.13
N GLY A 98 -3.60 3.30 -17.52
CA GLY A 98 -3.20 2.79 -18.82
C GLY A 98 -1.68 2.59 -18.96
N TYR A 99 -0.98 2.46 -17.83
CA TYR A 99 0.48 2.28 -17.78
C TYR A 99 1.26 3.50 -18.31
N ARG A 100 0.67 4.69 -18.27
CA ARG A 100 1.34 5.90 -18.75
C ARG A 100 2.42 6.35 -17.77
N PRO A 101 3.69 6.48 -18.21
CA PRO A 101 4.76 6.97 -17.33
C PRO A 101 4.46 8.34 -16.73
N THR A 102 4.68 8.49 -15.43
CA THR A 102 4.43 9.73 -14.69
C THR A 102 5.68 10.55 -14.42
N GLY A 103 6.86 9.90 -14.48
CA GLY A 103 8.10 10.51 -14.04
C GLY A 103 8.31 10.48 -12.53
N ASN A 104 7.35 9.95 -11.77
CA ASN A 104 7.44 9.87 -10.31
C ASN A 104 7.73 8.43 -9.86
N SER A 105 9.00 8.09 -9.68
CA SER A 105 9.43 6.75 -9.29
C SER A 105 9.52 6.55 -7.78
N PHE A 106 8.84 7.39 -6.97
CA PHE A 106 8.99 7.36 -5.52
C PHE A 106 8.58 6.03 -4.90
N LEU A 107 7.46 5.44 -5.32
CA LEU A 107 6.90 4.26 -4.68
C LEU A 107 6.39 3.23 -5.67
N THR A 108 6.89 2.02 -5.53
CA THR A 108 6.25 0.81 -6.06
C THR A 108 6.09 -0.12 -4.86
N ALA A 109 4.89 -0.62 -4.64
CA ALA A 109 4.61 -1.43 -3.46
C ALA A 109 3.91 -2.73 -3.83
N SER A 110 4.28 -3.78 -3.11
CA SER A 110 3.66 -5.11 -3.20
C SER A 110 3.11 -5.46 -1.83
N VAL A 111 1.81 -5.70 -1.76
CA VAL A 111 1.13 -6.07 -0.51
C VAL A 111 0.53 -7.45 -0.68
N SER A 112 0.93 -8.40 0.17
CA SER A 112 0.42 -9.76 0.13
C SER A 112 -0.31 -10.12 1.42
N PHE A 113 -1.30 -10.99 1.27
CA PHE A 113 -2.22 -11.40 2.32
C PHE A 113 -2.23 -12.93 2.36
N GLU A 114 -1.58 -13.52 3.36
CA GLU A 114 -1.51 -14.97 3.50
C GLU A 114 -2.33 -15.42 4.70
N PRO A 115 -3.35 -16.30 4.51
CA PRO A 115 -4.17 -16.74 5.65
C PRO A 115 -3.32 -17.54 6.64
N THR A 116 -3.55 -17.29 7.93
CA THR A 116 -2.92 -18.01 9.03
C THR A 116 -3.99 -18.46 10.03
N ALA A 117 -3.59 -19.30 10.99
CA ALA A 117 -4.51 -19.71 12.05
C ALA A 117 -5.02 -18.53 12.86
N ALA A 118 -4.22 -17.47 13.04
CA ALA A 118 -4.59 -16.28 13.81
C ALA A 118 -5.33 -15.23 12.97
N GLY A 119 -5.19 -15.27 11.64
CA GLY A 119 -5.79 -14.29 10.75
C GLY A 119 -5.04 -14.17 9.44
N THR A 120 -4.12 -13.23 9.34
CA THR A 120 -3.36 -12.97 8.11
C THR A 120 -1.90 -12.66 8.41
N LEU A 121 -1.00 -13.26 7.64
CA LEU A 121 0.37 -12.75 7.54
C LEU A 121 0.38 -11.67 6.46
N TYR A 122 0.51 -10.43 6.91
CA TYR A 122 0.51 -9.23 6.07
C TYR A 122 1.94 -8.84 5.73
N THR A 123 2.27 -8.75 4.45
CA THR A 123 3.60 -8.35 4.00
C THR A 123 3.48 -7.20 3.01
N ALA A 124 4.06 -6.05 3.37
CA ALA A 124 4.14 -4.90 2.49
C ALA A 124 5.60 -4.63 2.16
N VAL A 125 5.94 -4.63 0.87
CA VAL A 125 7.28 -4.36 0.38
C VAL A 125 7.25 -3.08 -0.45
N ALA A 126 8.04 -2.09 -0.05
CA ALA A 126 8.24 -0.88 -0.84
C ALA A 126 9.53 -1.04 -1.65
N LEU A 127 9.38 -0.98 -2.97
CA LEU A 127 10.47 -1.19 -3.92
C LEU A 127 11.07 0.14 -4.36
N HIS A 128 12.38 0.22 -4.46
CA HIS A 128 13.08 1.45 -4.84
C HIS A 128 14.02 1.21 -6.01
N LYS A 129 14.30 2.28 -6.77
CA LYS A 129 15.17 2.19 -7.95
C LYS A 129 16.65 2.07 -7.61
N ASP A 130 17.04 2.52 -6.41
CA ASP A 130 18.44 2.50 -5.95
C ASP A 130 18.51 2.60 -4.43
N GLU A 131 19.73 2.42 -3.88
CA GLU A 131 19.95 2.45 -2.45
C GLU A 131 19.67 3.83 -1.83
N ALA A 132 19.96 4.90 -2.55
CA ALA A 132 19.74 6.27 -2.08
C ALA A 132 18.23 6.53 -1.87
N SER A 133 17.40 6.09 -2.81
CA SER A 133 15.94 6.22 -2.69
C SER A 133 15.39 5.41 -1.53
N LYS A 134 15.90 4.19 -1.35
CA LYS A 134 15.52 3.33 -0.22
C LYS A 134 15.87 4.00 1.11
N THR A 135 17.09 4.52 1.23
CA THR A 135 17.55 5.19 2.45
C THR A 135 16.70 6.43 2.75
N GLN A 136 16.40 7.24 1.73
CA GLN A 136 15.54 8.41 1.88
C GLN A 136 14.16 8.04 2.40
N HIS A 137 13.54 7.01 1.83
CA HIS A 137 12.21 6.56 2.28
C HIS A 137 12.24 6.03 3.71
N GLU A 138 13.30 5.30 4.07
CA GLU A 138 13.48 4.81 5.43
C GLU A 138 13.63 5.96 6.43
N GLU A 139 14.41 6.98 6.09
CA GLU A 139 14.61 8.17 6.92
C GLU A 139 13.35 9.03 7.05
N MET A 140 12.46 8.96 6.07
CA MET A 140 11.15 9.61 6.13
C MET A 140 10.20 8.89 7.10
N GLY A 141 10.59 7.76 7.67
CA GLY A 141 9.82 7.06 8.68
C GLY A 141 8.96 5.93 8.13
N PHE A 142 9.44 5.19 7.13
CA PHE A 142 8.70 4.07 6.55
C PHE A 142 8.14 3.12 7.60
N HIS A 143 8.99 2.59 8.48
CA HIS A 143 8.55 1.58 9.44
C HIS A 143 7.50 2.12 10.41
N HIS A 144 7.68 3.35 10.88
CA HIS A 144 6.71 4.00 11.77
C HIS A 144 5.40 4.29 11.02
N GLY A 145 5.49 4.88 9.83
CA GLY A 145 4.31 5.31 9.08
C GLY A 145 3.47 4.13 8.57
N TRP A 146 4.12 3.15 7.94
CA TRP A 146 3.41 1.97 7.44
C TRP A 146 2.89 1.10 8.58
N GLY A 147 3.63 1.02 9.68
CA GLY A 147 3.18 0.31 10.87
C GLY A 147 1.97 0.97 11.52
N ALA A 148 1.98 2.30 11.65
CA ALA A 148 0.84 3.05 12.20
C ALA A 148 -0.39 2.91 11.31
N ALA A 149 -0.23 2.99 9.99
CA ALA A 149 -1.33 2.78 9.06
C ALA A 149 -1.89 1.35 9.16
N LEU A 150 -1.02 0.35 9.29
CA LEU A 150 -1.46 -1.02 9.51
C LEU A 150 -2.26 -1.17 10.80
N ASP A 151 -1.81 -0.55 11.89
CA ASP A 151 -2.56 -0.55 13.14
C ASP A 151 -3.96 0.06 12.97
N GLN A 152 -4.04 1.17 12.23
CA GLN A 152 -5.33 1.82 11.91
C GLN A 152 -6.22 0.91 11.07
N MET A 153 -5.65 0.22 10.07
CA MET A 153 -6.39 -0.71 9.22
C MET A 153 -6.92 -1.90 10.02
N VAL A 154 -6.11 -2.47 10.91
CA VAL A 154 -6.54 -3.58 11.76
C VAL A 154 -7.67 -3.15 12.69
N ALA A 155 -7.56 -1.97 13.30
CA ALA A 155 -8.61 -1.44 14.16
C ALA A 155 -9.94 -1.25 13.40
N LEU A 156 -9.86 -0.72 12.17
CA LEU A 156 -11.04 -0.59 11.30
C LEU A 156 -11.62 -1.96 10.95
N ALA A 157 -10.78 -2.89 10.52
CA ALA A 157 -11.22 -4.21 10.07
C ALA A 157 -11.95 -4.98 11.17
N LYS A 158 -11.55 -4.80 12.43
CA LYS A 158 -12.23 -5.43 13.57
C LYS A 158 -13.66 -4.93 13.77
N THR A 159 -14.02 -3.81 13.17
CA THR A 159 -15.39 -3.25 13.24
C THR A 159 -16.25 -3.62 12.02
N MET A 160 -15.66 -4.27 11.05
CA MET A 160 -16.31 -4.62 9.77
C MET A 160 -17.10 -5.92 9.87
#